data_cbe75aefef1b08dd93de08777b670d2f
#
_entry.id   cbe75aefef1b08dd93de08777b670d2f
#
_cell.length_a   1.000
_cell.length_b   1.000
_cell.length_c   1.000
_cell.angle_alpha   90.00
_cell.angle_beta   90.00
_cell.angle_gamma   90.00
#
_symmetry.space_group_name_H-M   'P 1'
#
loop_
_entity.id
_entity.type
_entity.pdbx_description
1 polymer ?
#
loop_
_entity_poly.entity_id
_entity_poly.type
_entity_poly.pdbx_seq_one_letter_code
_entity_poly.pdbx_strand_id
1 'polypeptide(L)'
;MIAAAQNVSIAIKARSRRVLVLSDALPERNGVGTYYRDLVDQLRGHVDRAELICPDADMGWRGRLTFAMPGDRTQVICAPPLRRLLAYVNDLRPDVVIAATPGPFGLSGLYLARRHGAPLICGFHTHLEGLTDLYWASGPGRLFGRMSRAFLDGANRLLFRCSEAVIANSPEMAGLARGLGAGRVELVGTPLARDFLSPPEAPVSGNLGRVLFAGRLAPEKNVHQVIDAARSQPDHAFVIAGDGPLRDRVAAADRELPNLTWLGWQPRAAMRGIIDAADLLVLPSSVESFGTIALEAMARERLALVSPACGILAWPDLARGLFAMTPGETVSSALRRIRALGPEVCLARARECRRAALELAHRNTRGWLDLMAGAP
;
A
#
# COMPACT_ATOMS: atom_id res chain seq x y z
N MET A 1 -22.01 -12.94 24.98
CA MET A 1 -21.20 -14.04 25.52
C MET A 1 -20.61 -14.94 24.42
N ILE A 2 -21.39 -15.45 23.46
CA ILE A 2 -20.90 -16.33 22.37
C ILE A 2 -19.82 -15.65 21.52
N ALA A 3 -20.02 -14.41 21.09
CA ALA A 3 -19.02 -13.66 20.30
C ALA A 3 -17.71 -13.38 21.05
N ALA A 4 -17.76 -13.17 22.37
CA ALA A 4 -16.57 -12.99 23.18
C ALA A 4 -15.79 -14.32 23.35
N ALA A 5 -16.48 -15.43 23.50
CA ALA A 5 -15.86 -16.75 23.58
C ALA A 5 -15.21 -17.17 22.24
N GLN A 6 -15.86 -16.86 21.11
CA GLN A 6 -15.29 -17.07 19.77
C GLN A 6 -14.02 -16.22 19.55
N ASN A 7 -14.04 -14.94 19.94
CA ASN A 7 -12.87 -14.07 19.84
C ASN A 7 -11.68 -14.58 20.67
N VAL A 8 -11.92 -15.12 21.86
CA VAL A 8 -10.88 -15.72 22.71
C VAL A 8 -10.33 -16.99 22.07
N SER A 9 -11.18 -17.86 21.51
CA SER A 9 -10.77 -19.09 20.82
C SER A 9 -9.92 -18.80 19.58
N ILE A 10 -10.29 -17.81 18.77
CA ILE A 10 -9.55 -17.37 17.59
C ILE A 10 -8.16 -16.82 17.99
N ALA A 11 -8.12 -15.97 19.02
CA ALA A 11 -6.86 -15.41 19.53
C ALA A 11 -5.92 -16.51 20.08
N ILE A 12 -6.43 -17.54 20.72
CA ILE A 12 -5.63 -18.67 21.21
C ILE A 12 -5.08 -19.50 20.05
N LYS A 13 -5.91 -19.82 19.05
CA LYS A 13 -5.48 -20.56 17.86
C LYS A 13 -4.44 -19.79 17.04
N ALA A 14 -4.58 -18.48 16.90
CA ALA A 14 -3.62 -17.65 16.17
C ALA A 14 -2.27 -17.57 16.90
N ARG A 15 -2.23 -17.56 18.23
CA ARG A 15 -0.99 -17.42 19.02
C ARG A 15 0.05 -18.49 18.78
N SER A 16 -0.32 -19.68 18.36
CA SER A 16 0.62 -20.77 18.07
C SER A 16 1.05 -20.83 16.61
N ARG A 17 0.53 -19.96 15.75
CA ARG A 17 0.80 -19.99 14.30
C ARG A 17 2.12 -19.32 13.95
N ARG A 18 2.86 -19.95 13.02
CA ARG A 18 4.06 -19.41 12.38
C ARG A 18 3.67 -19.01 10.96
N VAL A 19 3.80 -17.74 10.67
CA VAL A 19 3.36 -17.12 9.41
C VAL A 19 4.56 -16.75 8.57
N LEU A 20 4.61 -17.22 7.34
CA LEU A 20 5.63 -16.88 6.36
C LEU A 20 5.01 -16.05 5.23
N VAL A 21 5.51 -14.84 5.03
CA VAL A 21 5.15 -13.97 3.91
C VAL A 21 6.28 -13.93 2.89
N LEU A 22 5.97 -14.17 1.62
CA LEU A 22 6.93 -14.03 0.52
C LEU A 22 6.46 -12.95 -0.46
N SER A 23 7.31 -11.97 -0.69
CA SER A 23 7.02 -10.80 -1.52
C SER A 23 8.16 -10.51 -2.48
N ASP A 24 7.85 -10.20 -3.73
CA ASP A 24 8.82 -9.67 -4.70
C ASP A 24 9.00 -8.14 -4.55
N ALA A 25 8.12 -7.51 -3.78
CA ALA A 25 8.14 -6.08 -3.50
C ALA A 25 8.97 -5.78 -2.25
N LEU A 26 9.92 -4.84 -2.37
CA LEU A 26 10.68 -4.32 -1.23
C LEU A 26 9.80 -3.40 -0.37
N PRO A 27 9.80 -3.54 0.96
CA PRO A 27 9.31 -2.52 1.87
C PRO A 27 9.97 -1.17 1.54
N GLU A 28 9.38 -0.05 1.88
CA GLU A 28 9.95 1.30 1.65
C GLU A 28 10.06 1.76 0.18
N ARG A 29 10.01 0.85 -0.79
CA ARG A 29 10.08 1.18 -2.22
C ARG A 29 8.76 1.01 -2.95
N ASN A 30 7.86 0.21 -2.38
CA ASN A 30 6.63 -0.19 -3.02
C ASN A 30 5.50 -0.32 -1.98
N GLY A 31 4.31 0.15 -2.30
CA GLY A 31 3.14 0.08 -1.42
C GLY A 31 2.77 -1.34 -1.00
N VAL A 32 2.96 -2.34 -1.87
CA VAL A 32 2.73 -3.75 -1.54
C VAL A 32 3.76 -4.25 -0.53
N GLY A 33 5.04 -3.91 -0.71
CA GLY A 33 6.10 -4.26 0.25
C GLY A 33 5.84 -3.64 1.63
N THR A 34 5.42 -2.38 1.65
CA THR A 34 5.04 -1.69 2.89
C THR A 34 3.83 -2.35 3.55
N TYR A 35 2.80 -2.71 2.78
CA TYR A 35 1.62 -3.45 3.25
C TYR A 35 2.02 -4.70 4.04
N TYR A 36 2.87 -5.55 3.47
CA TYR A 36 3.22 -6.82 4.11
C TYR A 36 4.21 -6.66 5.26
N ARG A 37 5.06 -5.65 5.27
CA ARG A 37 5.85 -5.31 6.43
C ARG A 37 4.98 -4.87 7.60
N ASP A 38 4.06 -3.94 7.36
CA ASP A 38 3.15 -3.44 8.38
C ASP A 38 2.23 -4.56 8.90
N LEU A 39 1.79 -5.47 8.02
CA LEU A 39 1.05 -6.68 8.41
C LEU A 39 1.88 -7.57 9.35
N VAL A 40 3.11 -7.91 8.96
CA VAL A 40 3.99 -8.77 9.79
C VAL A 40 4.25 -8.12 11.15
N ASP A 41 4.47 -6.80 11.20
CA ASP A 41 4.68 -6.08 12.45
C ASP A 41 3.43 -6.08 13.34
N GLN A 42 2.24 -5.99 12.77
CA GLN A 42 0.99 -6.14 13.50
C GLN A 42 0.81 -7.58 14.03
N LEU A 43 1.11 -8.58 13.20
CA LEU A 43 0.92 -9.98 13.56
C LEU A 43 1.87 -10.46 14.66
N ARG A 44 3.09 -9.91 14.78
CA ARG A 44 4.08 -10.31 15.80
C ARG A 44 3.57 -10.26 17.24
N GLY A 45 2.54 -9.49 17.53
CA GLY A 45 1.89 -9.48 18.86
C GLY A 45 0.80 -10.53 19.07
N HIS A 46 0.42 -11.25 18.00
CA HIS A 46 -0.75 -12.13 17.97
C HIS A 46 -0.45 -13.56 17.54
N VAL A 47 0.70 -13.82 16.94
CA VAL A 47 1.16 -15.13 16.46
C VAL A 47 2.49 -15.49 17.09
N ASP A 48 2.87 -16.78 17.04
CA ASP A 48 4.15 -17.25 17.56
C ASP A 48 5.33 -16.61 16.80
N ARG A 49 5.27 -16.65 15.48
CA ARG A 49 6.28 -16.06 14.60
C ARG A 49 5.66 -15.54 13.30
N ALA A 50 6.06 -14.34 12.87
CA ALA A 50 5.69 -13.77 11.59
C ALA A 50 6.94 -13.23 10.89
N GLU A 51 7.19 -13.71 9.68
CA GLU A 51 8.40 -13.41 8.92
C GLU A 51 8.06 -12.94 7.51
N LEU A 52 8.72 -11.87 7.06
CA LEU A 52 8.65 -11.39 5.68
C LEU A 52 9.98 -11.67 4.98
N ILE A 53 9.92 -12.42 3.89
CA ILE A 53 11.06 -12.66 2.99
C ILE A 53 10.80 -11.93 1.67
N CYS A 54 11.68 -11.01 1.33
CA CYS A 54 11.63 -10.19 0.11
C CYS A 54 13.06 -10.02 -0.45
N PRO A 55 13.26 -9.43 -1.66
CA PRO A 55 14.57 -9.27 -2.28
C PRO A 55 15.50 -8.29 -1.56
N ASP A 56 15.66 -8.44 -0.27
CA ASP A 56 16.51 -7.63 0.58
C ASP A 56 17.97 -8.12 0.48
N ALA A 57 18.87 -7.21 0.07
CA ALA A 57 20.28 -7.50 -0.08
C ALA A 57 20.98 -7.59 1.28
N ASP A 58 20.63 -6.72 2.21
CA ASP A 58 21.25 -6.64 3.54
C ASP A 58 20.91 -7.88 4.38
N MET A 59 19.69 -8.36 4.23
CA MET A 59 19.24 -9.62 4.82
C MET A 59 19.69 -10.87 4.03
N GLY A 60 20.38 -10.68 2.89
CA GLY A 60 20.90 -11.78 2.07
C GLY A 60 19.82 -12.60 1.33
N TRP A 61 18.64 -12.04 1.12
CA TRP A 61 17.55 -12.68 0.37
C TRP A 61 17.59 -12.38 -1.13
N ARG A 62 18.50 -11.52 -1.57
CA ARG A 62 18.66 -11.17 -2.98
C ARG A 62 19.44 -12.26 -3.71
N GLY A 63 18.83 -12.87 -4.71
CA GLY A 63 19.48 -13.88 -5.55
C GLY A 63 20.50 -13.27 -6.51
N ARG A 64 21.38 -14.12 -7.07
CA ARG A 64 22.44 -13.68 -8.01
C ARG A 64 21.89 -13.10 -9.31
N LEU A 65 20.80 -13.66 -9.83
CA LEU A 65 20.13 -13.16 -11.03
C LEU A 65 19.14 -12.06 -10.61
N THR A 66 19.55 -10.83 -10.84
CA THR A 66 18.78 -9.64 -10.48
C THR A 66 18.66 -8.73 -11.70
N PHE A 67 17.43 -8.35 -12.03
CA PHE A 67 17.12 -7.47 -13.14
C PHE A 67 16.39 -6.23 -12.60
N ALA A 68 16.76 -5.05 -13.09
CA ALA A 68 16.00 -3.84 -12.85
C ALA A 68 14.65 -3.95 -13.55
N MET A 69 13.58 -3.50 -12.92
CA MET A 69 12.26 -3.46 -13.55
C MET A 69 12.28 -2.46 -14.72
N PRO A 70 11.86 -2.87 -15.92
CA PRO A 70 11.76 -1.93 -17.04
C PRO A 70 10.83 -0.76 -16.69
N GLY A 71 11.31 0.46 -16.93
CA GLY A 71 10.59 1.70 -16.58
C GLY A 71 10.77 2.18 -15.14
N ASP A 72 11.30 1.35 -14.24
CA ASP A 72 11.59 1.76 -12.87
C ASP A 72 12.83 1.02 -12.30
N ARG A 73 14.00 1.63 -12.44
CA ARG A 73 15.27 1.08 -11.94
C ARG A 73 15.36 0.99 -10.41
N THR A 74 14.45 1.60 -9.69
CA THR A 74 14.41 1.51 -8.22
C THR A 74 13.83 0.19 -7.73
N GLN A 75 13.13 -0.54 -8.60
CA GLN A 75 12.59 -1.86 -8.33
C GLN A 75 13.41 -2.95 -9.02
N VAL A 76 13.54 -4.09 -8.36
CA VAL A 76 14.31 -5.23 -8.86
C VAL A 76 13.45 -6.49 -8.88
N ILE A 77 13.67 -7.30 -9.92
CA ILE A 77 13.11 -8.65 -10.02
C ILE A 77 14.28 -9.61 -9.82
N CYS A 78 14.19 -10.50 -8.86
CA CYS A 78 15.18 -11.56 -8.67
C CYS A 78 14.53 -12.82 -8.15
N ALA A 79 15.18 -13.97 -8.42
CA ALA A 79 14.80 -15.22 -7.79
C ALA A 79 15.36 -15.28 -6.36
N PRO A 80 14.64 -15.87 -5.37
CA PRO A 80 15.19 -16.08 -4.04
C PRO A 80 16.37 -17.09 -4.08
N PRO A 81 17.33 -17.00 -3.14
CA PRO A 81 18.40 -17.99 -2.99
C PRO A 81 17.82 -19.29 -2.45
N LEU A 82 17.39 -20.21 -3.32
CA LEU A 82 16.56 -21.37 -2.99
C LEU A 82 17.13 -22.24 -1.87
N ARG A 83 18.46 -22.53 -1.88
CA ARG A 83 19.09 -23.35 -0.82
C ARG A 83 18.90 -22.71 0.56
N ARG A 84 19.14 -21.40 0.66
CA ARG A 84 18.98 -20.66 1.90
C ARG A 84 17.52 -20.58 2.31
N LEU A 85 16.63 -20.31 1.35
CA LEU A 85 15.19 -20.24 1.58
C LEU A 85 14.66 -21.57 2.13
N LEU A 86 15.03 -22.70 1.52
CA LEU A 86 14.64 -24.04 1.99
C LEU A 86 15.16 -24.34 3.40
N ALA A 87 16.44 -24.05 3.68
CA ALA A 87 17.01 -24.27 5.01
C ALA A 87 16.24 -23.44 6.07
N TYR A 88 16.01 -22.17 5.80
CA TYR A 88 15.29 -21.27 6.71
C TYR A 88 13.85 -21.72 6.96
N VAL A 89 13.11 -22.10 5.91
CA VAL A 89 11.71 -22.50 6.02
C VAL A 89 11.56 -23.89 6.66
N ASN A 90 12.52 -24.79 6.45
CA ASN A 90 12.55 -26.07 7.17
C ASN A 90 12.72 -25.90 8.69
N ASP A 91 13.44 -24.87 9.13
CA ASP A 91 13.57 -24.50 10.55
C ASP A 91 12.29 -23.81 11.05
N LEU A 92 11.77 -22.84 10.29
CA LEU A 92 10.56 -22.11 10.63
C LEU A 92 9.32 -23.00 10.72
N ARG A 93 9.15 -23.97 9.80
CA ARG A 93 7.95 -24.84 9.68
C ARG A 93 6.67 -24.05 9.71
N PRO A 94 6.38 -23.23 8.68
CA PRO A 94 5.25 -22.31 8.69
C PRO A 94 3.93 -23.08 8.75
N ASP A 95 3.00 -22.59 9.57
CA ASP A 95 1.63 -23.07 9.65
C ASP A 95 0.71 -22.36 8.63
N VAL A 96 1.15 -21.21 8.10
CA VAL A 96 0.46 -20.44 7.05
C VAL A 96 1.52 -19.81 6.14
N VAL A 97 1.31 -19.88 4.84
CA VAL A 97 2.16 -19.18 3.85
C VAL A 97 1.34 -18.13 3.12
N ILE A 98 1.87 -16.92 3.01
CA ILE A 98 1.27 -15.81 2.28
C ILE A 98 2.13 -15.47 1.07
N ALA A 99 1.60 -15.65 -0.13
CA ALA A 99 2.19 -15.17 -1.38
C ALA A 99 1.69 -13.76 -1.66
N ALA A 100 2.52 -12.76 -1.39
CA ALA A 100 2.18 -11.35 -1.50
C ALA A 100 2.10 -10.84 -2.94
N THR A 101 2.83 -11.49 -3.85
CA THR A 101 3.01 -11.06 -5.25
C THR A 101 3.16 -12.29 -6.16
N PRO A 102 2.87 -12.18 -7.47
CA PRO A 102 2.93 -13.33 -8.39
C PRO A 102 4.32 -13.59 -8.99
N GLY A 103 5.38 -12.95 -8.49
CA GLY A 103 6.73 -13.13 -8.98
C GLY A 103 7.46 -14.34 -8.37
N PRO A 104 8.79 -14.43 -8.54
CA PRO A 104 9.58 -15.60 -8.09
C PRO A 104 9.47 -15.91 -6.61
N PHE A 105 9.36 -14.90 -5.73
CA PHE A 105 9.16 -15.11 -4.29
C PHE A 105 7.77 -15.67 -4.00
N GLY A 106 6.72 -15.09 -4.57
CA GLY A 106 5.37 -15.61 -4.38
C GLY A 106 5.17 -17.01 -4.94
N LEU A 107 5.72 -17.32 -6.12
CA LEU A 107 5.71 -18.67 -6.68
C LEU A 107 6.49 -19.67 -5.83
N SER A 108 7.59 -19.23 -5.20
CA SER A 108 8.29 -20.03 -4.19
C SER A 108 7.40 -20.31 -2.98
N GLY A 109 6.52 -19.38 -2.62
CA GLY A 109 5.52 -19.54 -1.56
C GLY A 109 4.55 -20.70 -1.83
N LEU A 110 4.07 -20.82 -3.06
CA LEU A 110 3.24 -21.96 -3.45
C LEU A 110 3.97 -23.32 -3.28
N TYR A 111 5.22 -23.37 -3.72
CA TYR A 111 6.03 -24.59 -3.54
C TYR A 111 6.22 -24.93 -2.05
N LEU A 112 6.55 -23.93 -1.23
CA LEU A 112 6.78 -24.11 0.20
C LEU A 112 5.49 -24.48 0.95
N ALA A 113 4.37 -23.86 0.63
CA ALA A 113 3.07 -24.21 1.18
C ALA A 113 2.74 -25.70 0.97
N ARG A 114 2.89 -26.17 -0.27
CA ARG A 114 2.68 -27.59 -0.61
C ARG A 114 3.66 -28.53 0.11
N ARG A 115 4.93 -28.13 0.18
CA ARG A 115 5.98 -28.94 0.82
C ARG A 115 5.74 -29.14 2.31
N HIS A 116 5.21 -28.13 2.99
CA HIS A 116 4.97 -28.16 4.43
C HIS A 116 3.52 -28.50 4.79
N GLY A 117 2.63 -28.73 3.81
CA GLY A 117 1.20 -28.95 4.08
C GLY A 117 0.51 -27.72 4.67
N ALA A 118 1.07 -26.52 4.47
CA ALA A 118 0.54 -25.29 5.00
C ALA A 118 -0.48 -24.65 4.00
N PRO A 119 -1.60 -24.08 4.48
CA PRO A 119 -2.50 -23.30 3.66
C PRO A 119 -1.78 -22.13 3.00
N LEU A 120 -2.15 -21.85 1.74
CA LEU A 120 -1.66 -20.71 0.98
C LEU A 120 -2.72 -19.62 0.96
N ILE A 121 -2.35 -18.41 1.34
CA ILE A 121 -3.15 -17.20 1.16
C ILE A 121 -2.42 -16.33 0.12
N CYS A 122 -3.15 -15.74 -0.82
CA CYS A 122 -2.56 -14.87 -1.84
C CYS A 122 -3.00 -13.43 -1.67
N GLY A 123 -2.09 -12.48 -1.90
CA GLY A 123 -2.41 -11.07 -1.97
C GLY A 123 -2.63 -10.61 -3.41
N PHE A 124 -3.61 -9.72 -3.61
CA PHE A 124 -3.86 -9.09 -4.90
C PHE A 124 -4.17 -7.60 -4.70
N HIS A 125 -3.14 -6.77 -4.78
CA HIS A 125 -3.19 -5.36 -4.38
C HIS A 125 -2.87 -4.37 -5.50
N THR A 126 -2.45 -4.83 -6.67
CA THR A 126 -2.02 -3.98 -7.77
C THR A 126 -2.64 -4.43 -9.09
N HIS A 127 -3.32 -3.51 -9.74
CA HIS A 127 -3.82 -3.69 -11.10
C HIS A 127 -2.74 -3.31 -12.10
N LEU A 128 -2.09 -4.31 -12.67
CA LEU A 128 -0.95 -4.11 -13.59
C LEU A 128 -1.38 -3.58 -14.97
N GLU A 129 -2.64 -3.75 -15.37
CA GLU A 129 -3.15 -3.29 -16.66
C GLU A 129 -2.98 -1.79 -16.86
N GLY A 130 -3.45 -0.99 -15.89
CA GLY A 130 -3.31 0.46 -15.97
C GLY A 130 -1.86 0.95 -15.92
N LEU A 131 -0.94 0.14 -15.38
CA LEU A 131 0.48 0.48 -15.33
C LEU A 131 1.23 0.09 -16.61
N THR A 132 0.89 -1.05 -17.24
CA THR A 132 1.56 -1.49 -18.47
C THR A 132 1.33 -0.53 -19.62
N ASP A 133 0.14 0.03 -19.75
CA ASP A 133 -0.18 0.99 -20.80
C ASP A 133 0.55 2.33 -20.62
N LEU A 134 0.81 2.74 -19.38
CA LEU A 134 1.57 3.96 -19.07
C LEU A 134 3.07 3.82 -19.33
N TYR A 135 3.66 2.65 -19.07
CA TYR A 135 5.11 2.46 -19.16
C TYR A 135 5.57 1.88 -20.49
N TRP A 136 4.69 1.17 -21.24
CA TRP A 136 5.06 0.46 -22.47
C TRP A 136 4.11 0.76 -23.64
N ALA A 137 3.59 1.97 -23.72
CA ALA A 137 2.63 2.38 -24.75
C ALA A 137 3.17 2.35 -26.19
N SER A 138 4.51 2.30 -26.41
CA SER A 138 5.12 2.45 -27.74
C SER A 138 6.32 1.54 -28.00
N GLY A 139 6.53 1.16 -29.28
CA GLY A 139 7.70 0.44 -29.77
C GLY A 139 7.88 -0.99 -29.27
N PRO A 140 9.14 -1.51 -29.20
CA PRO A 140 9.45 -2.87 -28.72
C PRO A 140 8.93 -3.15 -27.30
N GLY A 141 8.73 -2.10 -26.50
CA GLY A 141 8.17 -2.19 -25.14
C GLY A 141 6.77 -2.79 -25.11
N ARG A 142 5.95 -2.61 -26.17
CA ARG A 142 4.58 -3.18 -26.22
C ARG A 142 4.56 -4.70 -26.19
N LEU A 143 5.47 -5.35 -26.92
CA LEU A 143 5.56 -6.82 -26.94
C LEU A 143 6.01 -7.34 -25.57
N PHE A 144 7.02 -6.72 -24.98
CA PHE A 144 7.51 -7.05 -23.65
C PHE A 144 6.42 -6.84 -22.57
N GLY A 145 5.69 -5.74 -22.62
CA GLY A 145 4.57 -5.45 -21.73
C GLY A 145 3.47 -6.52 -21.82
N ARG A 146 3.09 -6.93 -23.05
CA ARG A 146 2.11 -8.01 -23.27
C ARG A 146 2.60 -9.36 -22.73
N MET A 147 3.86 -9.72 -22.96
CA MET A 147 4.43 -10.97 -22.44
C MET A 147 4.53 -10.96 -20.90
N SER A 148 4.97 -9.86 -20.33
CA SER A 148 5.04 -9.69 -18.86
C SER A 148 3.66 -9.78 -18.22
N ARG A 149 2.66 -9.16 -18.83
CA ARG A 149 1.25 -9.25 -18.40
C ARG A 149 0.73 -10.69 -18.47
N ALA A 150 0.90 -11.36 -19.61
CA ALA A 150 0.46 -12.75 -19.77
C ALA A 150 1.12 -13.70 -18.75
N PHE A 151 2.42 -13.46 -18.45
CA PHE A 151 3.12 -14.21 -17.41
C PHE A 151 2.53 -13.95 -16.01
N LEU A 152 2.32 -12.69 -15.65
CA LEU A 152 1.78 -12.32 -14.33
C LEU A 152 0.34 -12.79 -14.16
N ASP A 153 -0.50 -12.70 -15.19
CA ASP A 153 -1.86 -13.24 -15.17
C ASP A 153 -1.85 -14.77 -15.03
N GLY A 154 -0.95 -15.45 -15.73
CA GLY A 154 -0.76 -16.89 -15.59
C GLY A 154 -0.31 -17.29 -14.19
N ALA A 155 0.64 -16.57 -13.62
CA ALA A 155 1.12 -16.76 -12.25
C ALA A 155 0.01 -16.50 -11.21
N ASN A 156 -0.74 -15.41 -11.36
CA ASN A 156 -1.89 -15.12 -10.51
C ASN A 156 -2.95 -16.23 -10.58
N ARG A 157 -3.32 -16.68 -11.78
CA ARG A 157 -4.28 -17.78 -11.95
C ARG A 157 -3.82 -19.07 -11.28
N LEU A 158 -2.52 -19.40 -11.39
CA LEU A 158 -1.94 -20.55 -10.71
C LEU A 158 -2.02 -20.39 -9.19
N LEU A 159 -1.57 -19.26 -8.65
CA LEU A 159 -1.58 -18.96 -7.22
C LEU A 159 -3.01 -18.99 -6.67
N PHE A 160 -3.96 -18.31 -7.33
CA PHE A 160 -5.34 -18.18 -6.86
C PHE A 160 -6.08 -19.54 -6.85
N ARG A 161 -5.85 -20.37 -7.86
CA ARG A 161 -6.43 -21.73 -7.88
C ARG A 161 -5.88 -22.65 -6.79
N CYS A 162 -4.68 -22.36 -6.29
CA CYS A 162 -4.00 -23.16 -5.29
C CYS A 162 -4.12 -22.55 -3.88
N SER A 163 -4.73 -21.37 -3.75
CA SER A 163 -4.89 -20.68 -2.47
C SER A 163 -6.24 -20.99 -1.83
N GLU A 164 -6.27 -20.94 -0.50
CA GLU A 164 -7.51 -21.02 0.27
C GLU A 164 -8.30 -19.72 0.23
N ALA A 165 -7.59 -18.60 0.14
CA ALA A 165 -8.19 -17.29 -0.01
C ALA A 165 -7.26 -16.33 -0.77
N VAL A 166 -7.87 -15.38 -1.48
CA VAL A 166 -7.20 -14.23 -2.09
C VAL A 166 -7.63 -12.98 -1.36
N ILE A 167 -6.67 -12.18 -0.92
CA ILE A 167 -6.91 -10.92 -0.23
C ILE A 167 -6.88 -9.77 -1.23
N ALA A 168 -7.94 -9.02 -1.29
CA ALA A 168 -8.06 -7.80 -2.09
C ALA A 168 -8.29 -6.59 -1.18
N ASN A 169 -7.75 -5.43 -1.55
CA ASN A 169 -7.88 -4.19 -0.79
C ASN A 169 -8.96 -3.24 -1.33
N SER A 170 -9.62 -3.62 -2.41
CA SER A 170 -10.77 -2.90 -2.96
C SER A 170 -11.76 -3.84 -3.64
N PRO A 171 -13.05 -3.45 -3.79
CA PRO A 171 -14.04 -4.23 -4.54
C PRO A 171 -13.65 -4.48 -5.99
N GLU A 172 -12.96 -3.54 -6.62
CA GLU A 172 -12.43 -3.68 -7.99
C GLU A 172 -11.39 -4.82 -8.05
N MET A 173 -10.40 -4.80 -7.15
CA MET A 173 -9.41 -5.86 -7.05
C MET A 173 -10.05 -7.21 -6.75
N ALA A 174 -11.08 -7.26 -5.92
CA ALA A 174 -11.83 -8.47 -5.64
C ALA A 174 -12.56 -9.01 -6.88
N GLY A 175 -13.13 -8.14 -7.71
CA GLY A 175 -13.74 -8.50 -8.99
C GLY A 175 -12.74 -9.09 -9.96
N LEU A 176 -11.58 -8.46 -10.11
CA LEU A 176 -10.49 -8.94 -10.97
C LEU A 176 -9.93 -10.28 -10.48
N ALA A 177 -9.75 -10.47 -9.17
CA ALA A 177 -9.28 -11.74 -8.59
C ALA A 177 -10.22 -12.89 -8.92
N ARG A 178 -11.54 -12.68 -8.82
CA ARG A 178 -12.56 -13.68 -9.24
C ARG A 178 -12.47 -13.99 -10.73
N GLY A 179 -12.29 -12.97 -11.58
CA GLY A 179 -12.06 -13.13 -13.02
C GLY A 179 -10.80 -13.92 -13.36
N LEU A 180 -9.78 -13.88 -12.52
CA LEU A 180 -8.56 -14.67 -12.61
C LEU A 180 -8.68 -16.08 -12.00
N GLY A 181 -9.83 -16.43 -11.45
CA GLY A 181 -10.14 -17.79 -10.97
C GLY A 181 -9.93 -17.99 -9.47
N ALA A 182 -9.95 -16.92 -8.67
CA ALA A 182 -9.96 -17.04 -7.22
C ALA A 182 -11.30 -17.64 -6.74
N GLY A 183 -11.23 -18.75 -5.98
CA GLY A 183 -12.42 -19.41 -5.44
C GLY A 183 -13.02 -18.65 -4.25
N ARG A 184 -12.17 -18.15 -3.36
CA ARG A 184 -12.55 -17.34 -2.20
C ARG A 184 -11.78 -16.02 -2.23
N VAL A 185 -12.49 -14.90 -2.17
CA VAL A 185 -11.88 -13.56 -2.13
C VAL A 185 -12.39 -12.81 -0.90
N GLU A 186 -11.47 -12.39 -0.06
CA GLU A 186 -11.73 -11.60 1.13
C GLU A 186 -11.31 -10.15 0.94
N LEU A 187 -12.17 -9.24 1.36
CA LEU A 187 -11.90 -7.81 1.30
C LEU A 187 -11.28 -7.38 2.63
N VAL A 188 -9.96 -7.19 2.62
CA VAL A 188 -9.21 -6.75 3.79
C VAL A 188 -8.47 -5.46 3.43
N GLY A 189 -8.68 -4.42 4.21
CA GLY A 189 -8.04 -3.13 3.98
C GLY A 189 -6.53 -3.16 4.22
N THR A 190 -5.90 -2.01 4.02
CA THR A 190 -4.46 -1.88 4.22
C THR A 190 -4.13 -1.83 5.72
N PRO A 191 -3.16 -2.61 6.21
CA PRO A 191 -2.67 -2.50 7.57
C PRO A 191 -1.96 -1.13 7.76
N LEU A 192 -2.07 -0.60 8.97
CA LEU A 192 -1.35 0.60 9.39
C LEU A 192 -0.21 0.21 10.32
N ALA A 193 0.98 0.78 10.13
CA ALA A 193 2.06 0.63 11.08
C ALA A 193 1.66 1.18 12.46
N ARG A 194 2.15 0.56 13.54
CA ARG A 194 1.80 0.93 14.92
C ARG A 194 2.07 2.41 15.22
N ASP A 195 3.12 2.97 14.65
CA ASP A 195 3.50 4.37 14.85
C ASP A 195 2.44 5.36 14.38
N PHE A 196 1.64 4.98 13.36
CA PHE A 196 0.54 5.83 12.87
C PHE A 196 -0.71 5.73 13.75
N LEU A 197 -0.84 4.69 14.57
CA LEU A 197 -1.99 4.51 15.46
C LEU A 197 -1.92 5.41 16.71
N SER A 198 -0.72 5.85 17.10
CA SER A 198 -0.55 6.79 18.23
C SER A 198 -1.26 8.12 17.97
N PRO A 199 -1.63 8.89 19.01
CA PRO A 199 -2.15 10.24 18.82
C PRO A 199 -1.17 11.14 18.05
N PRO A 200 -1.67 12.08 17.22
CA PRO A 200 -0.79 13.06 16.56
C PRO A 200 -0.06 13.92 17.59
N GLU A 201 1.17 14.32 17.28
CA GLU A 201 2.00 15.16 18.17
C GLU A 201 1.47 16.60 18.27
N ALA A 202 0.85 17.10 17.20
CA ALA A 202 0.21 18.39 17.17
C ALA A 202 -1.18 18.29 16.55
N PRO A 203 -2.17 19.01 17.09
CA PRO A 203 -3.50 19.09 16.49
C PRO A 203 -3.43 19.74 15.10
N VAL A 204 -4.33 19.36 14.21
CA VAL A 204 -4.51 20.08 12.95
C VAL A 204 -5.07 21.47 13.22
N SER A 205 -4.59 22.48 12.49
CA SER A 205 -5.02 23.88 12.72
C SER A 205 -6.42 24.18 12.15
N GLY A 206 -6.94 23.33 11.26
CA GLY A 206 -8.13 23.61 10.45
C GLY A 206 -7.88 24.59 9.31
N ASN A 207 -6.74 25.28 9.32
CA ASN A 207 -6.29 26.11 8.20
C ASN A 207 -5.45 25.25 7.25
N LEU A 208 -5.69 25.35 5.94
CA LEU A 208 -4.97 24.60 4.92
C LEU A 208 -3.65 25.30 4.54
N GLY A 209 -2.78 25.56 5.51
CA GLY A 209 -1.54 26.28 5.27
C GLY A 209 -0.46 25.42 4.62
N ARG A 210 -0.39 24.14 4.95
CA ARG A 210 0.64 23.20 4.46
C ARG A 210 0.03 21.98 3.77
N VAL A 211 0.32 21.83 2.50
CA VAL A 211 -0.16 20.76 1.62
C VAL A 211 0.98 19.77 1.37
N LEU A 212 0.74 18.49 1.63
CA LEU A 212 1.70 17.41 1.43
C LEU A 212 1.29 16.55 0.23
N PHE A 213 2.22 16.27 -0.66
CA PHE A 213 2.19 15.11 -1.55
C PHE A 213 3.26 14.13 -1.09
N ALA A 214 2.93 12.87 -0.93
CA ALA A 214 3.90 11.83 -0.59
C ALA A 214 3.65 10.56 -1.42
N GLY A 215 4.70 10.11 -2.12
CA GLY A 215 4.62 8.92 -2.96
C GLY A 215 5.66 8.92 -4.07
N ARG A 216 5.61 7.88 -4.91
CA ARG A 216 6.49 7.75 -6.06
C ARG A 216 6.24 8.89 -7.06
N LEU A 217 7.32 9.52 -7.54
CA LEU A 217 7.24 10.59 -8.55
C LEU A 217 7.10 9.97 -9.94
N ALA A 218 5.91 9.47 -10.26
CA ALA A 218 5.61 8.74 -11.48
C ALA A 218 4.39 9.34 -12.20
N PRO A 219 4.25 9.12 -13.53
CA PRO A 219 3.17 9.72 -14.33
C PRO A 219 1.77 9.50 -13.74
N GLU A 220 1.47 8.30 -13.26
CA GLU A 220 0.17 7.94 -12.68
C GLU A 220 -0.15 8.66 -11.37
N LYS A 221 0.86 9.22 -10.70
CA LYS A 221 0.68 9.97 -9.45
C LYS A 221 0.35 11.45 -9.67
N ASN A 222 0.41 11.93 -10.91
CA ASN A 222 0.00 13.28 -11.31
C ASN A 222 0.63 14.40 -10.46
N VAL A 223 1.89 14.25 -10.02
CA VAL A 223 2.58 15.25 -9.19
C VAL A 223 2.63 16.65 -9.84
N HIS A 224 2.50 16.72 -11.17
CA HIS A 224 2.42 17.99 -11.88
C HIS A 224 1.24 18.86 -11.42
N GLN A 225 0.09 18.26 -11.05
CA GLN A 225 -1.06 19.02 -10.52
C GLN A 225 -0.74 19.68 -9.16
N VAL A 226 0.13 19.09 -8.37
CA VAL A 226 0.62 19.68 -7.10
C VAL A 226 1.54 20.85 -7.38
N ILE A 227 2.44 20.72 -8.35
CA ILE A 227 3.34 21.80 -8.81
C ILE A 227 2.51 22.97 -9.36
N ASP A 228 1.50 22.70 -10.20
CA ASP A 228 0.62 23.72 -10.76
C ASP A 228 -0.23 24.41 -9.67
N ALA A 229 -0.63 23.66 -8.62
CA ALA A 229 -1.30 24.24 -7.47
C ALA A 229 -0.36 25.15 -6.67
N ALA A 230 0.89 24.76 -6.45
CA ALA A 230 1.90 25.60 -5.79
C ALA A 230 2.13 26.91 -6.55
N ARG A 231 2.20 26.85 -7.87
CA ARG A 231 2.38 28.04 -8.74
C ARG A 231 1.17 28.99 -8.67
N SER A 232 -0.03 28.44 -8.54
CA SER A 232 -1.27 29.24 -8.54
C SER A 232 -1.74 29.70 -7.14
N GLN A 233 -1.12 29.20 -6.08
CA GLN A 233 -1.49 29.49 -4.69
C GLN A 233 -0.24 29.77 -3.83
N PRO A 234 0.38 30.96 -3.97
CA PRO A 234 1.62 31.30 -3.28
C PRO A 234 1.49 31.38 -1.74
N ASP A 235 0.27 31.55 -1.24
CA ASP A 235 -0.01 31.65 0.21
C ASP A 235 -0.01 30.27 0.92
N HIS A 236 0.12 29.17 0.19
CA HIS A 236 0.21 27.82 0.76
C HIS A 236 1.61 27.26 0.63
N ALA A 237 2.10 26.59 1.65
CA ALA A 237 3.33 25.82 1.58
C ALA A 237 3.04 24.43 1.03
N PHE A 238 3.75 24.05 -0.01
CA PHE A 238 3.66 22.71 -0.62
C PHE A 238 4.92 21.92 -0.30
N VAL A 239 4.72 20.68 0.15
CA VAL A 239 5.80 19.74 0.45
C VAL A 239 5.60 18.51 -0.42
N ILE A 240 6.66 18.09 -1.13
CA ILE A 240 6.68 16.87 -1.94
C ILE A 240 7.71 15.92 -1.34
N ALA A 241 7.26 14.75 -0.86
CA ALA A 241 8.11 13.68 -0.35
C ALA A 241 8.05 12.47 -1.29
N GLY A 242 9.19 12.06 -1.81
CA GLY A 242 9.31 10.91 -2.70
C GLY A 242 10.38 11.06 -3.76
N ASP A 243 10.57 9.98 -4.52
CA ASP A 243 11.50 9.91 -5.64
C ASP A 243 10.87 9.10 -6.78
N GLY A 244 11.43 9.22 -8.00
CA GLY A 244 10.93 8.47 -9.14
C GLY A 244 11.30 9.11 -10.49
N PRO A 245 10.72 8.61 -11.59
CA PRO A 245 11.04 9.09 -12.95
C PRO A 245 10.84 10.60 -13.17
N LEU A 246 9.97 11.24 -12.40
CA LEU A 246 9.69 12.69 -12.52
C LEU A 246 10.50 13.56 -11.57
N ARG A 247 11.56 13.01 -10.92
CA ARG A 247 12.39 13.74 -9.94
C ARG A 247 12.96 15.07 -10.49
N ASP A 248 13.45 15.07 -11.73
CA ASP A 248 14.07 16.25 -12.32
C ASP A 248 13.06 17.40 -12.51
N ARG A 249 11.81 17.05 -12.85
CA ARG A 249 10.70 18.01 -12.94
C ARG A 249 10.35 18.61 -11.57
N VAL A 250 10.33 17.78 -10.53
CA VAL A 250 10.04 18.25 -9.15
C VAL A 250 11.20 19.10 -8.65
N ALA A 251 12.46 18.68 -8.89
CA ALA A 251 13.65 19.47 -8.52
C ALA A 251 13.72 20.83 -9.22
N ALA A 252 13.23 20.93 -10.46
CA ALA A 252 13.12 22.20 -11.15
C ALA A 252 12.08 23.10 -10.51
N ALA A 253 10.91 22.55 -10.17
CA ALA A 253 9.85 23.31 -9.49
C ALA A 253 10.25 23.78 -8.07
N ASP A 254 10.98 22.97 -7.32
CA ASP A 254 11.53 23.31 -6.00
C ASP A 254 12.46 24.55 -6.05
N ARG A 255 13.28 24.66 -7.13
CA ARG A 255 14.13 25.83 -7.36
C ARG A 255 13.36 27.06 -7.85
N GLU A 256 12.27 26.88 -8.56
CA GLU A 256 11.45 27.96 -9.17
C GLU A 256 10.46 28.57 -8.16
N LEU A 257 9.86 27.75 -7.31
CA LEU A 257 8.71 28.12 -6.48
C LEU A 257 9.11 28.25 -5.01
N PRO A 258 9.10 29.46 -4.44
CA PRO A 258 9.54 29.69 -3.04
C PRO A 258 8.64 29.01 -2.00
N ASN A 259 7.42 28.63 -2.38
CA ASN A 259 6.43 27.97 -1.53
C ASN A 259 6.35 26.46 -1.74
N LEU A 260 7.27 25.86 -2.53
CA LEU A 260 7.36 24.43 -2.74
C LEU A 260 8.69 23.90 -2.21
N THR A 261 8.65 22.81 -1.45
CA THR A 261 9.85 22.13 -0.94
C THR A 261 9.80 20.66 -1.32
N TRP A 262 10.86 20.19 -1.99
CA TRP A 262 11.05 18.78 -2.30
C TRP A 262 12.01 18.12 -1.32
N LEU A 263 11.53 17.11 -0.56
CA LEU A 263 12.31 16.40 0.45
C LEU A 263 13.11 15.21 -0.11
N GLY A 264 12.93 14.87 -1.37
CA GLY A 264 13.46 13.62 -1.90
C GLY A 264 12.77 12.39 -1.32
N TRP A 265 13.39 11.20 -1.53
CA TRP A 265 12.93 9.98 -0.88
C TRP A 265 13.10 10.08 0.64
N GLN A 266 12.08 9.66 1.37
CA GLN A 266 12.07 9.69 2.83
C GLN A 266 11.91 8.27 3.40
N PRO A 267 12.68 7.92 4.43
CA PRO A 267 12.52 6.65 5.12
C PRO A 267 11.17 6.57 5.85
N ARG A 268 10.64 5.36 6.00
CA ARG A 268 9.34 5.12 6.65
C ARG A 268 9.24 5.78 8.03
N ALA A 269 10.31 5.73 8.81
CA ALA A 269 10.37 6.31 10.15
C ALA A 269 10.15 7.85 10.17
N ALA A 270 10.57 8.55 9.09
CA ALA A 270 10.38 9.99 8.97
C ALA A 270 8.96 10.39 8.54
N MET A 271 8.24 9.47 7.87
CA MET A 271 6.94 9.78 7.26
C MET A 271 5.89 10.23 8.27
N ARG A 272 5.89 9.68 9.49
CA ARG A 272 4.98 10.12 10.55
C ARG A 272 5.13 11.61 10.84
N GLY A 273 6.35 12.08 11.09
CA GLY A 273 6.61 13.49 11.37
C GLY A 273 6.30 14.41 10.18
N ILE A 274 6.57 13.94 8.94
CA ILE A 274 6.25 14.68 7.72
C ILE A 274 4.73 14.85 7.56
N ILE A 275 3.96 13.80 7.82
CA ILE A 275 2.50 13.85 7.78
C ILE A 275 1.96 14.73 8.92
N ASP A 276 2.50 14.61 10.14
CA ASP A 276 2.07 15.42 11.28
C ASP A 276 2.34 16.92 11.09
N ALA A 277 3.34 17.27 10.28
CA ALA A 277 3.64 18.65 9.93
C ALA A 277 2.72 19.24 8.84
N ALA A 278 1.89 18.43 8.18
CA ALA A 278 0.97 18.87 7.14
C ALA A 278 -0.44 19.12 7.70
N ASP A 279 -1.22 19.94 7.02
CA ASP A 279 -2.65 20.12 7.28
C ASP A 279 -3.49 19.18 6.37
N LEU A 280 -3.05 19.00 5.14
CA LEU A 280 -3.76 18.22 4.13
C LEU A 280 -2.79 17.42 3.27
N LEU A 281 -3.07 16.14 3.11
CA LEU A 281 -2.43 15.29 2.10
C LEU A 281 -3.22 15.38 0.79
N VAL A 282 -2.52 15.45 -0.35
CA VAL A 282 -3.11 15.41 -1.68
C VAL A 282 -2.60 14.19 -2.45
N LEU A 283 -3.52 13.39 -2.98
CA LEU A 283 -3.23 12.20 -3.79
C LEU A 283 -4.03 12.24 -5.11
N PRO A 284 -3.56 12.98 -6.14
CA PRO A 284 -4.28 13.22 -7.39
C PRO A 284 -4.04 12.11 -8.43
N SER A 285 -3.76 10.88 -7.98
CA SER A 285 -3.37 9.75 -8.82
C SER A 285 -4.44 9.40 -9.86
N SER A 286 -4.05 9.08 -11.09
CA SER A 286 -4.94 8.52 -12.12
C SER A 286 -5.15 7.01 -11.96
N VAL A 287 -4.21 6.32 -11.29
CA VAL A 287 -4.31 4.91 -10.92
C VAL A 287 -3.82 4.76 -9.48
N GLU A 288 -4.71 4.30 -8.59
CA GLU A 288 -4.39 4.07 -7.17
C GLU A 288 -5.27 2.96 -6.61
N SER A 289 -4.70 1.80 -6.38
CA SER A 289 -5.45 0.62 -5.92
C SER A 289 -6.10 0.80 -4.56
N PHE A 290 -5.47 1.57 -3.65
CA PHE A 290 -6.04 1.88 -2.34
C PHE A 290 -5.72 3.31 -1.90
N GLY A 291 -4.45 3.70 -1.82
CA GLY A 291 -4.02 5.00 -1.29
C GLY A 291 -3.55 4.90 0.17
N THR A 292 -2.60 4.01 0.45
CA THR A 292 -2.06 3.78 1.81
C THR A 292 -1.65 5.06 2.51
N ILE A 293 -1.00 5.98 1.80
CA ILE A 293 -0.56 7.26 2.37
C ILE A 293 -1.75 8.15 2.80
N ALA A 294 -2.89 8.05 2.11
CA ALA A 294 -4.10 8.75 2.53
C ALA A 294 -4.66 8.15 3.84
N LEU A 295 -4.64 6.83 3.99
CA LEU A 295 -5.02 6.17 5.24
C LEU A 295 -4.09 6.56 6.39
N GLU A 296 -2.78 6.67 6.13
CA GLU A 296 -1.79 7.13 7.12
C GLU A 296 -2.06 8.57 7.57
N ALA A 297 -2.35 9.47 6.62
CA ALA A 297 -2.73 10.84 6.93
C ALA A 297 -4.02 10.91 7.76
N MET A 298 -5.04 10.11 7.39
CA MET A 298 -6.27 9.99 8.17
C MET A 298 -6.00 9.52 9.60
N ALA A 299 -5.15 8.50 9.79
CA ALA A 299 -4.79 7.98 11.11
C ALA A 299 -4.05 9.03 11.96
N ARG A 300 -3.34 9.95 11.32
CA ARG A 300 -2.67 11.10 11.96
C ARG A 300 -3.57 12.33 12.09
N GLU A 301 -4.90 12.17 11.96
CA GLU A 301 -5.87 13.27 12.04
C GLU A 301 -5.56 14.40 11.06
N ARG A 302 -5.05 14.05 9.86
CA ARG A 302 -4.82 15.01 8.77
C ARG A 302 -5.91 14.86 7.74
N LEU A 303 -6.26 15.96 7.09
CA LEU A 303 -7.16 15.95 5.96
C LEU A 303 -6.51 15.22 4.79
N ALA A 304 -7.31 14.56 3.99
CA ALA A 304 -6.82 13.93 2.76
C ALA A 304 -7.76 14.22 1.59
N LEU A 305 -7.17 14.76 0.52
CA LEU A 305 -7.82 14.99 -0.76
C LEU A 305 -7.32 13.94 -1.75
N VAL A 306 -8.22 13.14 -2.28
CA VAL A 306 -7.89 12.05 -3.19
C VAL A 306 -8.63 12.18 -4.52
N SER A 307 -8.04 11.66 -5.59
CA SER A 307 -8.70 11.58 -6.89
C SER A 307 -9.86 10.57 -6.87
N PRO A 308 -10.83 10.65 -7.82
CA PRO A 308 -11.89 9.65 -7.95
C PRO A 308 -11.39 8.23 -8.23
N ALA A 309 -10.17 8.09 -8.79
CA ALA A 309 -9.54 6.81 -9.09
C ALA A 309 -8.88 6.16 -7.88
N CYS A 310 -8.96 6.76 -6.70
CA CYS A 310 -8.35 6.21 -5.50
C CYS A 310 -9.24 5.16 -4.85
N GLY A 311 -8.77 3.90 -4.76
CA GLY A 311 -9.53 2.77 -4.25
C GLY A 311 -9.98 2.90 -2.78
N ILE A 312 -9.40 3.79 -1.99
CA ILE A 312 -9.84 4.08 -0.62
C ILE A 312 -11.29 4.61 -0.57
N LEU A 313 -11.75 5.27 -1.63
CA LEU A 313 -13.13 5.77 -1.75
C LEU A 313 -14.18 4.66 -1.84
N ALA A 314 -13.78 3.44 -2.20
CA ALA A 314 -14.66 2.27 -2.21
C ALA A 314 -14.97 1.75 -0.78
N TRP A 315 -14.36 2.34 0.24
CA TRP A 315 -14.60 2.03 1.65
C TRP A 315 -15.50 3.11 2.26
N PRO A 316 -16.81 2.88 2.45
CA PRO A 316 -17.77 3.93 2.81
C PRO A 316 -17.41 4.67 4.12
N ASP A 317 -16.86 3.93 5.11
CA ASP A 317 -16.45 4.52 6.38
C ASP A 317 -15.27 5.49 6.22
N LEU A 318 -14.31 5.17 5.34
CA LEU A 318 -13.18 6.04 5.04
C LEU A 318 -13.60 7.21 4.14
N ALA A 319 -14.43 6.94 3.13
CA ALA A 319 -14.88 7.94 2.18
C ALA A 319 -15.58 9.13 2.84
N ARG A 320 -16.31 8.91 3.95
CA ARG A 320 -16.94 9.99 4.71
C ARG A 320 -15.94 10.99 5.30
N GLY A 321 -14.76 10.54 5.68
CA GLY A 321 -13.69 11.40 6.20
C GLY A 321 -12.90 12.12 5.11
N LEU A 322 -12.82 11.56 3.91
CA LEU A 322 -12.01 12.07 2.81
C LEU A 322 -12.68 13.23 2.06
N PHE A 323 -11.86 14.03 1.42
CA PHE A 323 -12.26 14.89 0.33
C PHE A 323 -11.96 14.19 -0.99
N ALA A 324 -12.98 13.98 -1.81
CA ALA A 324 -12.80 13.49 -3.18
C ALA A 324 -12.75 14.67 -4.15
N MET A 325 -11.82 14.61 -5.10
CA MET A 325 -11.83 15.49 -6.27
C MET A 325 -13.02 15.10 -7.16
N THR A 326 -13.64 16.07 -7.80
CA THR A 326 -14.64 15.81 -8.85
C THR A 326 -13.94 15.53 -10.20
N PRO A 327 -14.59 14.80 -11.13
CA PRO A 327 -14.00 14.59 -12.45
C PRO A 327 -13.65 15.92 -13.13
N GLY A 328 -12.39 16.04 -13.59
CA GLY A 328 -11.87 17.27 -14.21
C GLY A 328 -11.47 18.38 -13.23
N GLU A 329 -11.67 18.20 -11.92
CA GLU A 329 -11.23 19.18 -10.92
C GLU A 329 -9.69 19.15 -10.79
N THR A 330 -9.08 20.34 -10.71
CA THR A 330 -7.65 20.46 -10.41
C THR A 330 -7.41 20.48 -8.91
N VAL A 331 -6.18 20.13 -8.47
CA VAL A 331 -5.77 20.25 -7.06
C VAL A 331 -6.01 21.69 -6.57
N SER A 332 -5.67 22.69 -7.37
CA SER A 332 -5.86 24.11 -7.03
C SER A 332 -7.32 24.48 -6.77
N SER A 333 -8.27 24.02 -7.60
CA SER A 333 -9.70 24.27 -7.40
C SER A 333 -10.26 23.51 -6.20
N ALA A 334 -9.83 22.27 -5.97
CA ALA A 334 -10.21 21.48 -4.80
C ALA A 334 -9.76 22.13 -3.49
N LEU A 335 -8.51 22.63 -3.43
CA LEU A 335 -8.00 23.35 -2.26
C LEU A 335 -8.85 24.60 -1.94
N ARG A 336 -9.20 25.41 -2.95
CA ARG A 336 -10.09 26.57 -2.74
C ARG A 336 -11.47 26.15 -2.23
N ARG A 337 -12.04 25.08 -2.79
CA ARG A 337 -13.33 24.53 -2.35
C ARG A 337 -13.29 24.08 -0.89
N ILE A 338 -12.24 23.36 -0.48
CA ILE A 338 -12.10 22.87 0.90
C ILE A 338 -11.88 24.04 1.86
N ARG A 339 -11.04 25.01 1.50
CA ARG A 339 -10.81 26.22 2.31
C ARG A 339 -12.09 27.01 2.56
N ALA A 340 -12.98 27.08 1.59
CA ALA A 340 -14.27 27.78 1.70
C ALA A 340 -15.22 27.13 2.72
N LEU A 341 -15.00 25.87 3.14
CA LEU A 341 -15.79 25.21 4.17
C LEU A 341 -15.52 25.74 5.58
N GLY A 342 -14.39 26.41 5.79
CA GLY A 342 -13.96 26.96 7.06
C GLY A 342 -13.27 25.94 7.99
N PRO A 343 -12.55 26.45 9.01
CA PRO A 343 -11.71 25.62 9.87
C PRO A 343 -12.49 24.62 10.72
N GLU A 344 -13.69 24.95 11.19
CA GLU A 344 -14.50 24.04 12.02
C GLU A 344 -14.90 22.76 11.27
N VAL A 345 -15.31 22.90 10.01
CA VAL A 345 -15.67 21.76 9.16
C VAL A 345 -14.43 20.91 8.87
N CYS A 346 -13.29 21.53 8.61
CA CYS A 346 -12.03 20.86 8.40
C CYS A 346 -11.59 20.07 9.65
N LEU A 347 -11.69 20.65 10.83
CA LEU A 347 -11.38 19.97 12.09
C LEU A 347 -12.32 18.78 12.37
N ALA A 348 -13.62 18.95 12.16
CA ALA A 348 -14.58 17.85 12.30
C ALA A 348 -14.25 16.70 11.34
N ARG A 349 -13.89 17.03 10.09
CA ARG A 349 -13.50 16.06 9.06
C ARG A 349 -12.21 15.34 9.42
N ALA A 350 -11.20 16.02 9.94
CA ALA A 350 -9.93 15.43 10.37
C ALA A 350 -10.15 14.41 11.51
N ARG A 351 -11.00 14.70 12.49
CA ARG A 351 -11.38 13.74 13.54
C ARG A 351 -12.10 12.52 12.99
N GLU A 352 -13.01 12.73 12.03
CA GLU A 352 -13.70 11.62 11.34
C GLU A 352 -12.70 10.75 10.56
N CYS A 353 -11.72 11.36 9.87
CA CYS A 353 -10.62 10.65 9.24
C CYS A 353 -9.94 9.70 10.22
N ARG A 354 -9.49 10.21 11.37
CA ARG A 354 -8.79 9.42 12.35
C ARG A 354 -9.64 8.28 12.89
N ARG A 355 -10.91 8.56 13.27
CA ARG A 355 -11.83 7.54 13.79
C ARG A 355 -11.99 6.39 12.79
N ALA A 356 -12.28 6.71 11.53
CA ALA A 356 -12.47 5.71 10.48
C ALA A 356 -11.22 4.89 10.19
N ALA A 357 -10.03 5.52 10.18
CA ALA A 357 -8.76 4.84 9.97
C ALA A 357 -8.44 3.86 11.11
N LEU A 358 -8.66 4.24 12.37
CA LEU A 358 -8.43 3.37 13.53
C LEU A 358 -9.42 2.20 13.56
N GLU A 359 -10.68 2.43 13.24
CA GLU A 359 -11.69 1.37 13.12
C GLU A 359 -11.32 0.36 12.01
N LEU A 360 -10.84 0.84 10.86
CA LEU A 360 -10.35 -0.03 9.79
C LEU A 360 -9.14 -0.85 10.26
N ALA A 361 -8.17 -0.23 10.93
CA ALA A 361 -6.99 -0.93 11.43
C ALA A 361 -7.36 -2.10 12.37
N HIS A 362 -8.31 -1.87 13.27
CA HIS A 362 -8.82 -2.92 14.15
C HIS A 362 -9.53 -4.05 13.38
N ARG A 363 -10.38 -3.70 12.42
CA ARG A 363 -11.08 -4.70 11.57
C ARG A 363 -10.10 -5.53 10.74
N ASN A 364 -9.08 -4.89 10.17
CA ASN A 364 -8.06 -5.56 9.38
C ASN A 364 -7.27 -6.58 10.19
N THR A 365 -6.78 -6.18 11.37
CA THR A 365 -6.04 -7.10 12.24
C THR A 365 -6.90 -8.32 12.58
N ARG A 366 -8.17 -8.10 12.94
CA ARG A 366 -9.10 -9.21 13.21
C ARG A 366 -9.33 -10.07 11.98
N GLY A 367 -9.60 -9.48 10.81
CA GLY A 367 -9.81 -10.22 9.56
C GLY A 367 -8.65 -11.13 9.20
N TRP A 368 -7.41 -10.67 9.38
CA TRP A 368 -6.22 -11.49 9.18
C TRP A 368 -6.10 -12.63 10.20
N LEU A 369 -6.41 -12.37 11.49
CA LEU A 369 -6.39 -13.39 12.53
C LEU A 369 -7.47 -14.45 12.29
N ASP A 370 -8.66 -14.05 11.85
CA ASP A 370 -9.76 -14.96 11.51
C ASP A 370 -9.41 -15.87 10.34
N LEU A 371 -8.79 -15.32 9.29
CA LEU A 371 -8.30 -16.09 8.15
C LEU A 371 -7.25 -17.14 8.55
N MET A 372 -6.31 -16.75 9.41
CA MET A 372 -5.27 -17.66 9.89
C MET A 372 -5.80 -18.71 10.87
N ALA A 373 -6.81 -18.38 11.67
CA ALA A 373 -7.43 -19.32 12.60
C ALA A 373 -8.35 -20.33 11.91
N GLY A 374 -8.98 -19.93 10.80
CA GLY A 374 -9.82 -20.78 9.96
C GLY A 374 -9.05 -21.64 8.96
N ALA A 375 -7.75 -21.43 8.80
CA ALA A 375 -6.87 -22.32 8.06
C ALA A 375 -6.74 -23.66 8.83
N PRO A 376 -6.93 -24.82 8.16
CA PRO A 376 -6.98 -26.14 8.80
C PRO A 376 -5.73 -26.48 9.61
#